data_4e00e16d6c34615682014da92ae54e0a
#
_entry.id   4e00e16d6c34615682014da92ae54e0a
#
_cell.length_a   1.000
_cell.length_b   1.000
_cell.length_c   1.000
_cell.angle_alpha   90.00
_cell.angle_beta   90.00
_cell.angle_gamma   90.00
#
_symmetry.space_group_name_H-M   'P 1'
#
loop_
_entity.id
_entity.type
_entity.pdbx_description
1 polymer ?
#
loop_
_entity_poly.entity_id
_entity_poly.type
_entity_poly.pdbx_seq_one_letter_code
_entity_poly.pdbx_strand_id
1 'polypeptide(L)'
;MHKLRGHLEGAGRRLAGLKPSGVRDETGEKVPSPRAPSFLAVNKATGKVVWQDSSPGDRILHGQWSSPALGEVNGVVQVFFPGGDGWLYGFNARTGEALWRFDLNPKDAVWPKTRNDGIATPVFADGRVYLATGQDPENGEGVGHLYAIDPTKRGDITESGLVWHYDKIRRSISTAAVADG
;
A
#
# COMPACT_ATOMS: atom_id res chain seq x y z
N MET A 1 20.74 5.94 9.39
CA MET A 1 19.32 5.66 9.58
C MET A 1 18.44 6.90 9.77
N HIS A 2 18.76 7.82 10.66
CA HIS A 2 17.91 9.00 10.98
C HIS A 2 17.61 9.96 9.81
N LYS A 3 18.50 10.10 8.82
CA LYS A 3 18.32 11.04 7.67
C LYS A 3 17.33 10.55 6.59
N LEU A 4 17.06 9.26 6.47
CA LEU A 4 16.14 8.73 5.46
C LEU A 4 14.69 8.73 5.93
N ARG A 5 14.43 8.46 7.22
CA ARG A 5 13.07 8.56 7.79
C ARG A 5 12.44 9.93 7.52
N GLY A 6 13.16 11.01 7.77
CA GLY A 6 12.62 12.35 7.54
C GLY A 6 12.38 12.71 6.06
N HIS A 7 12.92 11.96 5.08
CA HIS A 7 12.73 12.27 3.67
C HIS A 7 11.43 11.71 3.08
N LEU A 8 10.93 10.61 3.64
CA LEU A 8 9.74 9.90 3.13
C LEU A 8 8.49 10.16 3.98
N GLU A 9 8.63 10.50 5.27
CA GLU A 9 7.50 10.93 6.10
C GLU A 9 6.81 12.20 5.57
N GLY A 10 7.55 13.07 4.87
CA GLY A 10 7.00 14.25 4.19
C GLY A 10 6.18 13.94 2.94
N ALA A 11 6.40 12.80 2.29
CA ALA A 11 5.70 12.40 1.07
C ALA A 11 4.27 11.93 1.37
N GLY A 12 4.09 11.09 2.39
CA GLY A 12 2.77 10.59 2.78
C GLY A 12 1.81 11.68 3.27
N ARG A 13 2.30 12.68 4.00
CA ARG A 13 1.46 13.78 4.53
C ARG A 13 1.02 14.81 3.49
N ARG A 14 1.72 14.95 2.37
CA ARG A 14 1.35 15.90 1.31
C ARG A 14 0.43 15.31 0.24
N LEU A 15 0.35 14.00 0.14
CA LEU A 15 -0.61 13.33 -0.74
C LEU A 15 -2.07 13.49 -0.27
N ALA A 16 -2.28 13.63 1.03
CA ALA A 16 -3.62 13.83 1.61
C ALA A 16 -4.27 15.18 1.27
N GLY A 17 -3.54 16.14 0.71
CA GLY A 17 -4.08 17.46 0.33
C GLY A 17 -4.20 17.69 -1.18
N LEU A 18 -3.69 16.79 -2.00
CA LEU A 18 -3.96 16.77 -3.44
C LEU A 18 -5.28 16.00 -3.62
N LYS A 19 -6.23 16.56 -4.37
CA LYS A 19 -7.40 15.76 -4.81
C LYS A 19 -6.83 14.44 -5.31
N PRO A 20 -7.23 13.30 -4.74
CA PRO A 20 -6.65 12.03 -5.11
C PRO A 20 -6.82 11.86 -6.61
N SER A 21 -5.69 11.88 -7.32
CA SER A 21 -5.65 11.53 -8.71
C SER A 21 -5.97 10.05 -8.77
N GLY A 22 -7.15 9.68 -9.09
CA GLY A 22 -7.53 8.28 -9.10
C GLY A 22 -8.82 7.96 -8.34
N VAL A 23 -9.44 8.92 -7.67
CA VAL A 23 -10.80 8.74 -7.17
C VAL A 23 -11.74 8.57 -8.35
N ARG A 24 -12.57 7.54 -8.32
CA ARG A 24 -13.66 7.39 -9.31
C ARG A 24 -14.52 8.63 -9.27
N ASP A 25 -15.14 8.93 -10.42
CA ASP A 25 -16.16 9.96 -10.50
C ASP A 25 -17.36 9.62 -9.59
N GLU A 26 -18.30 10.55 -9.44
CA GLU A 26 -19.48 10.40 -8.59
C GLU A 26 -20.37 9.19 -9.00
N THR A 27 -20.21 8.68 -10.22
CA THR A 27 -20.92 7.48 -10.69
C THR A 27 -20.18 6.18 -10.31
N GLY A 28 -18.94 6.27 -9.83
CA GLY A 28 -18.12 5.12 -9.49
C GLY A 28 -17.60 4.34 -10.70
N GLU A 29 -17.83 4.82 -11.91
CA GLU A 29 -17.53 4.07 -13.14
C GLU A 29 -16.12 4.31 -13.69
N LYS A 30 -15.56 5.49 -13.46
CA LYS A 30 -14.27 5.89 -14.04
C LYS A 30 -13.35 6.54 -13.05
N VAL A 31 -12.05 6.29 -13.22
CA VAL A 31 -10.99 7.06 -12.58
C VAL A 31 -10.65 8.22 -13.51
N PRO A 32 -10.88 9.49 -13.13
CA PRO A 32 -10.74 10.63 -14.04
C PRO A 32 -9.31 10.82 -14.59
N SER A 33 -8.32 10.46 -13.80
CA SER A 33 -6.91 10.66 -14.13
C SER A 33 -6.05 9.44 -13.76
N PRO A 34 -6.19 8.30 -14.46
CA PRO A 34 -5.53 7.04 -14.08
C PRO A 34 -4.00 7.09 -14.18
N ARG A 35 -3.46 8.04 -14.93
CA ARG A 35 -2.00 8.24 -15.08
C ARG A 35 -1.43 9.28 -14.10
N ALA A 36 -2.27 9.92 -13.31
CA ALA A 36 -1.75 10.83 -12.29
C ALA A 36 -1.03 10.02 -11.19
N PRO A 37 0.06 10.56 -10.62
CA PRO A 37 0.84 9.84 -9.63
C PRO A 37 0.01 9.48 -8.41
N SER A 38 -0.01 8.20 -8.08
CA SER A 38 -0.60 7.67 -6.85
C SER A 38 0.42 7.64 -5.71
N PHE A 39 1.68 7.40 -6.06
CA PHE A 39 2.81 7.37 -5.14
C PHE A 39 3.87 8.34 -5.61
N LEU A 40 4.49 9.06 -4.69
CA LEU A 40 5.61 9.95 -5.02
C LEU A 40 6.54 10.16 -3.82
N ALA A 41 7.79 10.40 -4.11
CA ALA A 41 8.75 10.91 -3.15
C ALA A 41 9.14 12.34 -3.51
N VAL A 42 9.26 13.18 -2.49
CA VAL A 42 9.71 14.58 -2.64
C VAL A 42 10.90 14.87 -1.76
N ASN A 43 11.78 15.68 -2.25
CA ASN A 43 12.85 16.24 -1.44
C ASN A 43 12.25 17.21 -0.43
N LYS A 44 12.39 16.91 0.87
CA LYS A 44 11.73 17.69 1.93
C LYS A 44 12.22 19.13 2.06
N ALA A 45 13.46 19.40 1.63
CA ALA A 45 14.03 20.75 1.71
C ALA A 45 13.56 21.64 0.56
N THR A 46 13.34 21.07 -0.63
CA THR A 46 13.04 21.82 -1.85
C THR A 46 11.62 21.64 -2.36
N GLY A 47 10.90 20.60 -1.91
CA GLY A 47 9.59 20.20 -2.42
C GLY A 47 9.62 19.57 -3.81
N LYS A 48 10.80 19.42 -4.42
CA LYS A 48 10.93 18.83 -5.76
C LYS A 48 10.63 17.33 -5.72
N VAL A 49 9.90 16.85 -6.74
CA VAL A 49 9.65 15.42 -6.93
C VAL A 49 10.98 14.72 -7.24
N VAL A 50 11.23 13.63 -6.52
CA VAL A 50 12.39 12.73 -6.72
C VAL A 50 12.00 11.62 -7.68
N TRP A 51 10.87 10.97 -7.41
CA TRP A 51 10.25 9.97 -8.26
C TRP A 51 8.74 9.93 -8.04
N GLN A 52 8.02 9.33 -8.98
CA GLN A 52 6.58 9.14 -8.91
C GLN A 52 6.16 7.87 -9.62
N ASP A 53 5.03 7.29 -9.19
CA ASP A 53 4.45 6.08 -9.74
C ASP A 53 2.93 6.14 -9.74
N SER A 54 2.30 5.52 -10.74
CA SER A 54 0.85 5.48 -10.91
C SER A 54 0.31 4.04 -10.98
N SER A 55 0.99 3.07 -10.37
CA SER A 55 0.69 1.63 -10.48
C SER A 55 -0.76 1.22 -10.25
N PRO A 56 -1.51 1.77 -9.28
CA PRO A 56 -2.93 1.46 -9.15
C PRO A 56 -3.78 1.86 -10.36
N GLY A 57 -3.39 2.92 -11.08
CA GLY A 57 -3.99 3.34 -12.33
C GLY A 57 -5.49 3.58 -12.24
N ASP A 58 -6.26 2.88 -13.05
CA ASP A 58 -7.72 2.96 -13.13
C ASP A 58 -8.46 2.07 -12.11
N ARG A 59 -7.72 1.37 -11.23
CA ARG A 59 -8.28 0.46 -10.24
C ARG A 59 -8.43 1.07 -8.85
N ILE A 60 -8.12 2.35 -8.65
CA ILE A 60 -8.41 3.06 -7.39
C ILE A 60 -9.90 3.35 -7.31
N LEU A 61 -10.58 2.85 -6.27
CA LEU A 61 -12.01 3.06 -6.11
C LEU A 61 -12.31 4.30 -5.29
N HIS A 62 -12.04 4.32 -4.01
CA HIS A 62 -12.39 5.47 -3.15
C HIS A 62 -11.21 6.39 -2.86
N GLY A 63 -10.00 5.95 -3.11
CA GLY A 63 -8.77 6.73 -2.87
C GLY A 63 -7.65 5.90 -2.26
N GLN A 64 -6.62 6.61 -1.84
CA GLN A 64 -5.44 6.07 -1.16
C GLN A 64 -5.44 6.52 0.29
N TRP A 65 -5.85 5.65 1.19
CA TRP A 65 -6.11 6.02 2.59
C TRP A 65 -4.95 5.72 3.53
N SER A 66 -4.04 4.83 3.13
CA SER A 66 -2.97 4.35 3.98
C SER A 66 -1.76 5.29 3.96
N SER A 67 -1.00 5.24 5.05
CA SER A 67 0.34 5.82 5.11
C SER A 67 1.38 4.81 4.66
N PRO A 68 2.48 5.25 4.01
CA PRO A 68 3.59 4.35 3.68
C PRO A 68 4.40 3.96 4.92
N ALA A 69 5.01 2.77 4.86
CA ALA A 69 6.02 2.34 5.81
C ALA A 69 7.39 2.16 5.12
N LEU A 70 8.44 2.09 5.90
CA LEU A 70 9.80 1.89 5.44
C LEU A 70 10.43 0.70 6.11
N GLY A 71 11.25 -0.04 5.37
CA GLY A 71 12.11 -1.08 5.90
C GLY A 71 13.40 -1.22 5.09
N GLU A 72 14.45 -1.72 5.73
CA GLU A 72 15.67 -2.10 5.03
C GLU A 72 15.68 -3.60 4.79
N VAL A 73 15.75 -4.00 3.54
CA VAL A 73 15.69 -5.39 3.08
C VAL A 73 16.93 -5.67 2.23
N ASN A 74 17.81 -6.52 2.71
CA ASN A 74 19.08 -6.87 2.04
C ASN A 74 19.89 -5.63 1.61
N GLY A 75 20.01 -4.64 2.49
CA GLY A 75 20.76 -3.39 2.23
C GLY A 75 20.03 -2.37 1.35
N VAL A 76 18.82 -2.67 0.91
CA VAL A 76 17.98 -1.74 0.13
C VAL A 76 16.87 -1.19 1.02
N VAL A 77 16.81 0.14 1.16
CA VAL A 77 15.67 0.78 1.81
C VAL A 77 14.49 0.73 0.86
N GLN A 78 13.45 0.04 1.28
CA GLN A 78 12.20 -0.07 0.56
C GLN A 78 11.11 0.77 1.23
N VAL A 79 10.19 1.29 0.44
CA VAL A 79 8.94 1.90 0.90
C VAL A 79 7.77 1.02 0.48
N PHE A 80 6.85 0.80 1.41
CA PHE A 80 5.68 -0.05 1.23
C PHE A 80 4.43 0.82 1.17
N PHE A 81 3.73 0.79 0.03
CA PHE A 81 2.52 1.55 -0.19
C PHE A 81 1.32 0.63 -0.40
N PRO A 82 0.34 0.60 0.50
CA PRO A 82 -0.96 0.02 0.19
C PRO A 82 -1.69 0.88 -0.84
N GLY A 83 -2.12 0.26 -1.92
CA GLY A 83 -2.88 0.92 -2.97
C GLY A 83 -4.38 0.86 -2.73
N GLY A 84 -5.12 1.84 -3.26
CA GLY A 84 -6.58 1.85 -3.25
C GLY A 84 -7.22 0.82 -4.18
N ASP A 85 -6.42 0.00 -4.83
CA ASP A 85 -6.81 -1.14 -5.66
C ASP A 85 -6.70 -2.49 -4.92
N GLY A 86 -6.35 -2.46 -3.63
CA GLY A 86 -6.18 -3.66 -2.82
C GLY A 86 -4.84 -4.37 -3.01
N TRP A 87 -3.84 -3.71 -3.60
CA TRP A 87 -2.49 -4.22 -3.70
C TRP A 87 -1.55 -3.50 -2.73
N LEU A 88 -0.55 -4.22 -2.25
CA LEU A 88 0.59 -3.64 -1.56
C LEU A 88 1.78 -3.58 -2.52
N TYR A 89 2.40 -2.42 -2.61
CA TYR A 89 3.52 -2.15 -3.51
C TYR A 89 4.80 -1.89 -2.72
N GLY A 90 5.90 -2.51 -3.14
CA GLY A 90 7.23 -2.26 -2.60
C GLY A 90 8.13 -1.59 -3.65
N PHE A 91 8.67 -0.42 -3.31
CA PHE A 91 9.58 0.33 -4.17
C PHE A 91 10.93 0.53 -3.49
N ASN A 92 11.98 0.66 -4.30
CA ASN A 92 13.21 1.25 -3.83
C ASN A 92 12.94 2.70 -3.42
N ALA A 93 13.13 3.01 -2.14
CA ALA A 93 12.78 4.32 -1.58
C ALA A 93 13.58 5.49 -2.20
N ARG A 94 14.75 5.23 -2.77
CA ARG A 94 15.61 6.26 -3.37
C ARG A 94 15.31 6.50 -4.85
N THR A 95 15.07 5.42 -5.60
CA THR A 95 14.97 5.46 -7.07
C THR A 95 13.54 5.44 -7.57
N GLY A 96 12.59 4.95 -6.77
CA GLY A 96 11.21 4.69 -7.19
C GLY A 96 11.05 3.42 -8.05
N GLU A 97 12.11 2.63 -8.18
CA GLU A 97 12.05 1.34 -8.87
C GLU A 97 11.02 0.43 -8.18
N ALA A 98 10.03 -0.03 -8.94
CA ALA A 98 9.07 -1.02 -8.47
C ALA A 98 9.78 -2.36 -8.28
N LEU A 99 9.85 -2.84 -7.04
CA LEU A 99 10.56 -4.05 -6.68
C LEU A 99 9.62 -5.26 -6.68
N TRP A 100 8.45 -5.07 -6.09
CA TRP A 100 7.44 -6.12 -5.96
C TRP A 100 6.05 -5.54 -5.69
N ARG A 101 5.05 -6.40 -5.87
CA ARG A 101 3.67 -6.14 -5.45
C ARG A 101 3.05 -7.42 -4.89
N PHE A 102 2.07 -7.26 -4.01
CA PHE A 102 1.34 -8.35 -3.36
C PHE A 102 -0.16 -8.05 -3.40
N ASP A 103 -0.98 -8.98 -3.90
CA ASP A 103 -2.43 -8.84 -3.94
C ASP A 103 -3.02 -9.16 -2.56
N LEU A 104 -3.70 -8.17 -1.97
CA LEU A 104 -4.38 -8.30 -0.69
C LEU A 104 -5.82 -8.79 -0.84
N ASN A 105 -6.31 -8.91 -2.08
CA ASN A 105 -7.64 -9.40 -2.34
C ASN A 105 -7.69 -10.92 -2.19
N PRO A 106 -8.73 -11.48 -1.54
CA PRO A 106 -8.97 -12.92 -1.57
C PRO A 106 -9.11 -13.44 -3.01
N LYS A 107 -8.73 -14.70 -3.23
CA LYS A 107 -8.83 -15.33 -4.57
C LYS A 107 -10.25 -15.38 -5.14
N ASP A 108 -11.24 -15.37 -4.27
CA ASP A 108 -12.67 -15.35 -4.61
C ASP A 108 -13.26 -13.94 -4.66
N ALA A 109 -12.42 -12.91 -4.49
CA ALA A 109 -12.88 -11.53 -4.57
C ALA A 109 -13.40 -11.19 -5.97
N VAL A 110 -14.59 -10.62 -6.02
CA VAL A 110 -15.22 -10.12 -7.24
C VAL A 110 -15.03 -8.62 -7.33
N TRP A 111 -14.19 -8.17 -8.24
CA TRP A 111 -13.97 -6.76 -8.48
C TRP A 111 -15.20 -6.07 -9.07
N PRO A 112 -15.64 -4.91 -8.59
CA PRO A 112 -15.15 -4.19 -7.40
C PRO A 112 -15.88 -4.55 -6.09
N LYS A 113 -16.85 -5.46 -6.11
CA LYS A 113 -17.85 -5.65 -5.05
C LYS A 113 -17.26 -6.18 -3.74
N THR A 114 -16.35 -7.15 -3.83
CA THR A 114 -15.80 -7.81 -2.64
C THR A 114 -14.29 -7.63 -2.52
N ARG A 115 -13.75 -6.57 -3.14
CA ARG A 115 -12.33 -6.23 -3.03
C ARG A 115 -11.97 -5.84 -1.60
N ASN A 116 -10.70 -5.98 -1.28
CA ASN A 116 -10.13 -5.45 -0.05
C ASN A 116 -9.56 -4.05 -0.25
N ASP A 117 -9.62 -3.25 0.80
CA ASP A 117 -8.97 -1.94 0.86
C ASP A 117 -7.75 -1.98 1.77
N GLY A 118 -6.60 -1.56 1.27
CA GLY A 118 -5.39 -1.38 2.06
C GLY A 118 -5.41 -0.05 2.81
N ILE A 119 -6.17 0.05 3.91
CA ILE A 119 -6.31 1.29 4.69
C ILE A 119 -5.30 1.36 5.82
N ALA A 120 -5.02 0.24 6.48
CA ALA A 120 -4.05 0.17 7.57
C ALA A 120 -2.63 0.52 7.08
N THR A 121 -1.85 1.17 7.92
CA THR A 121 -0.43 1.39 7.64
C THR A 121 0.34 0.08 7.80
N PRO A 122 1.18 -0.32 6.83
CA PRO A 122 2.02 -1.49 6.97
C PRO A 122 3.03 -1.34 8.11
N VAL A 123 3.42 -2.45 8.71
CA VAL A 123 4.50 -2.50 9.69
C VAL A 123 5.63 -3.36 9.16
N PHE A 124 6.85 -2.86 9.23
CA PHE A 124 8.04 -3.65 8.94
C PHE A 124 8.75 -4.00 10.23
N ALA A 125 8.82 -5.29 10.52
CA ALA A 125 9.51 -5.83 11.67
C ALA A 125 10.10 -7.20 11.30
N ASP A 126 11.24 -7.54 11.86
CA ASP A 126 11.92 -8.86 11.71
C ASP A 126 12.06 -9.32 10.25
N GLY A 127 12.35 -8.38 9.35
CA GLY A 127 12.54 -8.65 7.92
C GLY A 127 11.25 -8.95 7.15
N ARG A 128 10.06 -8.68 7.74
CA ARG A 128 8.76 -8.94 7.14
C ARG A 128 7.89 -7.69 7.13
N VAL A 129 6.92 -7.67 6.22
CA VAL A 129 5.87 -6.65 6.16
C VAL A 129 4.56 -7.25 6.66
N TYR A 130 3.96 -6.61 7.64
CA TYR A 130 2.65 -6.99 8.18
C TYR A 130 1.61 -5.96 7.77
N LEU A 131 0.45 -6.42 7.29
CA LEU A 131 -0.63 -5.55 6.89
C LEU A 131 -1.99 -6.20 7.15
N ALA A 132 -2.83 -5.47 7.88
CA ALA A 132 -4.24 -5.82 8.05
C ALA A 132 -5.09 -5.15 6.96
N THR A 133 -6.11 -5.84 6.49
CA THR A 133 -7.04 -5.35 5.46
C THR A 133 -8.42 -5.99 5.62
N GLY A 134 -9.31 -5.70 4.72
CA GLY A 134 -10.63 -6.32 4.65
C GLY A 134 -11.51 -5.67 3.60
N GLN A 135 -12.64 -6.29 3.34
CA GLN A 135 -13.61 -5.82 2.36
C GLN A 135 -14.15 -4.43 2.73
N ASP A 136 -14.39 -3.62 1.71
CA ASP A 136 -15.07 -2.34 1.86
C ASP A 136 -16.48 -2.52 2.46
N PRO A 137 -16.81 -1.86 3.58
CA PRO A 137 -18.09 -2.05 4.27
C PRO A 137 -19.28 -1.53 3.46
N GLU A 138 -19.09 -0.67 2.48
CA GLU A 138 -20.15 -0.22 1.58
C GLU A 138 -20.69 -1.38 0.71
N ASN A 139 -19.90 -2.44 0.54
CA ASN A 139 -20.25 -3.64 -0.19
C ASN A 139 -20.57 -4.83 0.73
N GLY A 140 -20.89 -4.57 1.97
CA GLY A 140 -21.22 -5.58 2.97
C GLY A 140 -20.08 -5.87 3.94
N GLU A 141 -20.36 -6.67 4.96
CA GLU A 141 -19.38 -7.09 5.95
C GLU A 141 -18.62 -8.32 5.46
N GLY A 142 -17.36 -8.15 5.13
CA GLY A 142 -16.47 -9.24 4.74
C GLY A 142 -15.51 -9.64 5.85
N VAL A 143 -14.79 -10.72 5.61
CA VAL A 143 -13.73 -11.21 6.49
C VAL A 143 -12.56 -10.24 6.46
N GLY A 144 -11.97 -9.95 7.61
CA GLY A 144 -10.71 -9.23 7.70
C GLY A 144 -9.53 -10.20 7.54
N HIS A 145 -8.44 -9.68 7.03
CA HIS A 145 -7.23 -10.42 6.75
C HIS A 145 -6.02 -9.76 7.38
N LEU A 146 -5.10 -10.56 7.88
CA LEU A 146 -3.78 -10.10 8.32
C LEU A 146 -2.73 -10.94 7.59
N TYR A 147 -1.84 -10.27 6.90
CA TYR A 147 -0.78 -10.89 6.11
C TYR A 147 0.60 -10.64 6.74
N ALA A 148 1.47 -11.67 6.69
CA ALA A 148 2.90 -11.50 6.84
C ALA A 148 3.56 -11.83 5.50
N ILE A 149 4.37 -10.90 4.99
CA ILE A 149 4.90 -10.90 3.63
C ILE A 149 6.43 -10.83 3.68
N ASP A 150 7.09 -11.65 2.88
CA ASP A 150 8.54 -11.63 2.66
C ASP A 150 8.90 -10.64 1.54
N PRO A 151 9.42 -9.44 1.85
CA PRO A 151 9.74 -8.40 0.88
C PRO A 151 11.07 -8.63 0.14
N THR A 152 11.72 -9.76 0.33
CA THR A 152 12.99 -10.10 -0.35
C THR A 152 12.77 -10.53 -1.79
N LYS A 153 11.57 -10.98 -2.13
CA LYS A 153 11.15 -11.43 -3.47
C LYS A 153 10.97 -10.27 -4.44
N ARG A 154 10.77 -10.57 -5.73
CA ARG A 154 10.62 -9.57 -6.80
C ARG A 154 9.45 -9.89 -7.72
N GLY A 155 8.90 -8.84 -8.32
CA GLY A 155 7.75 -8.92 -9.22
C GLY A 155 6.43 -9.11 -8.49
N ASP A 156 5.52 -9.90 -9.04
CA ASP A 156 4.31 -10.31 -8.34
C ASP A 156 4.66 -11.41 -7.34
N ILE A 157 4.59 -11.07 -6.05
CA ILE A 157 4.98 -11.96 -4.96
C ILE A 157 3.79 -12.50 -4.17
N THR A 158 2.59 -12.41 -4.71
CA THR A 158 1.36 -12.83 -4.03
C THR A 158 1.45 -14.26 -3.47
N GLU A 159 2.01 -15.17 -4.25
CA GLU A 159 2.22 -16.56 -3.81
C GLU A 159 3.61 -16.74 -3.15
N SER A 160 4.67 -16.25 -3.80
CA SER A 160 6.04 -16.52 -3.38
C SER A 160 6.50 -15.75 -2.15
N GLY A 161 5.86 -14.62 -1.86
CA GLY A 161 6.13 -13.75 -0.71
C GLY A 161 5.20 -13.99 0.46
N LEU A 162 4.17 -14.79 0.33
CA LEU A 162 3.27 -15.08 1.43
C LEU A 162 3.97 -15.96 2.47
N VAL A 163 4.18 -15.42 3.68
CA VAL A 163 4.73 -16.17 4.82
C VAL A 163 3.62 -16.87 5.58
N TRP A 164 2.60 -16.10 5.95
CA TRP A 164 1.36 -16.62 6.52
C TRP A 164 0.22 -15.61 6.33
N HIS A 165 -1.00 -16.11 6.44
CA HIS A 165 -2.25 -15.38 6.33
C HIS A 165 -3.19 -15.79 7.47
N TYR A 166 -3.81 -14.80 8.10
CA TYR A 166 -4.81 -15.01 9.15
C TYR A 166 -6.12 -14.32 8.75
N ASP A 167 -7.22 -15.06 8.72
CA ASP A 167 -8.54 -14.65 8.23
C ASP A 167 -9.65 -14.76 9.30
N LYS A 168 -9.25 -14.82 10.59
CA LYS A 168 -10.18 -14.94 11.73
C LYS A 168 -10.42 -13.61 12.45
N ILE A 169 -10.24 -12.50 11.75
CA ILE A 169 -10.49 -11.15 12.26
C ILE A 169 -11.60 -10.49 11.44
N ARG A 170 -12.19 -9.45 12.00
CA ARG A 170 -12.98 -8.50 11.23
C ARG A 170 -12.07 -7.58 10.42
N ARG A 171 -12.64 -6.91 9.42
CA ARG A 171 -11.95 -5.83 8.70
C ARG A 171 -11.24 -4.91 9.70
N SER A 172 -10.00 -4.63 9.42
CA SER A 172 -9.19 -3.72 10.24
C SER A 172 -8.64 -2.58 9.39
N ILE A 173 -8.77 -1.38 9.94
CA ILE A 173 -8.13 -0.16 9.44
C ILE A 173 -6.97 0.27 10.35
N SER A 174 -6.75 -0.47 11.43
CA SER A 174 -5.72 -0.17 12.42
C SER A 174 -4.37 -0.76 12.01
N THR A 175 -3.31 -0.04 12.35
CA THR A 175 -1.94 -0.53 12.22
C THR A 175 -1.68 -1.63 13.25
N ALA A 176 -1.09 -2.73 12.83
CA ALA A 176 -0.66 -3.78 13.74
C ALA A 176 0.52 -3.32 14.62
N ALA A 177 0.64 -3.88 15.80
CA ALA A 177 1.84 -3.78 16.63
C ALA A 177 2.57 -5.14 16.62
N VAL A 178 3.87 -5.11 16.57
CA VAL A 178 4.73 -6.30 16.68
C VAL A 178 5.56 -6.14 17.94
N ALA A 179 5.51 -7.13 18.82
CA ALA A 179 6.27 -7.19 20.06
C ALA A 179 6.74 -8.62 20.31
N ASP A 180 7.98 -8.77 20.72
CA ASP A 180 8.66 -9.99 21.26
C ASP A 180 8.21 -11.35 20.66
N GLY A 181 7.95 -11.39 19.38
CA GLY A 181 7.54 -12.59 18.65
C GLY A 181 6.06 -12.77 18.51
#